data_a0b1b00dd2353106217a5150108f2ead
#
_entry.id   a0b1b00dd2353106217a5150108f2ead
#
_cell.length_a   1.000
_cell.length_b   1.000
_cell.length_c   1.000
_cell.angle_alpha   90.00
_cell.angle_beta   90.00
_cell.angle_gamma   90.00
#
_symmetry.space_group_name_H-M   'P 1'
#
loop_
_entity.id
_entity.type
_entity.pdbx_description
1 polymer ?
#
loop_
_entity_poly.entity_id
_entity_poly.type
_entity_poly.pdbx_seq_one_letter_code
_entity_poly.pdbx_strand_id
1 'polypeptide(L)'
;MRWPPSVTVLVVLRLFQGTAAAAGIVIARAVVRDVYEGSDIARFLALTMLISGLAPILAPMVGGQLLRLTSWRGAFVVLAAIGLLLLVAAAVGLPETLRPERRRSGGVRETLTTVRGLVADRMFMGYALSSGLAMGASFTYVSGAPFVSRSSMGSPPKPSA
;
A
#
# COMPACT_ATOMS: atom_id res chain seq x y z
N MET A 1 7.12 -31.26 -5.64
CA MET A 1 8.32 -30.43 -5.81
C MET A 1 8.12 -29.12 -5.08
N ARG A 2 8.81 -28.89 -3.96
CA ARG A 2 8.77 -27.61 -3.22
C ARG A 2 9.95 -26.79 -3.70
N TRP A 3 9.69 -25.77 -4.49
CA TRP A 3 10.67 -24.75 -4.79
C TRP A 3 10.95 -23.98 -3.51
N PRO A 4 12.20 -23.90 -3.02
CA PRO A 4 12.51 -22.93 -1.97
C PRO A 4 12.26 -21.54 -2.57
N PRO A 5 11.37 -20.73 -2.00
CA PRO A 5 11.20 -19.37 -2.49
C PRO A 5 12.54 -18.65 -2.24
N SER A 6 13.26 -18.35 -3.30
CA SER A 6 14.46 -17.55 -3.17
C SER A 6 14.03 -16.19 -2.62
N VAL A 7 14.78 -15.62 -1.70
CA VAL A 7 14.53 -14.29 -1.12
C VAL A 7 14.30 -13.26 -2.23
N THR A 8 15.02 -13.40 -3.33
CA THR A 8 14.89 -12.55 -4.52
C THR A 8 13.48 -12.60 -5.12
N VAL A 9 12.88 -13.77 -5.26
CA VAL A 9 11.50 -13.91 -5.76
C VAL A 9 10.51 -13.21 -4.83
N LEU A 10 10.70 -13.37 -3.54
CA LEU A 10 9.85 -12.74 -2.53
C LEU A 10 9.94 -11.20 -2.59
N VAL A 11 11.14 -10.65 -2.72
CA VAL A 11 11.39 -9.21 -2.86
C VAL A 11 10.76 -8.67 -4.14
N VAL A 12 10.92 -9.36 -5.27
CA VAL A 12 10.34 -8.96 -6.55
C VAL A 12 8.81 -8.97 -6.49
N LEU A 13 8.19 -10.01 -5.92
CA LEU A 13 6.75 -10.07 -5.75
C LEU A 13 6.23 -8.95 -4.83
N ARG A 14 6.96 -8.62 -3.77
CA ARG A 14 6.64 -7.48 -2.89
C ARG A 14 6.73 -6.13 -3.61
N LEU A 15 7.70 -5.96 -4.49
CA LEU A 15 7.80 -4.76 -5.31
C LEU A 15 6.59 -4.60 -6.24
N PHE A 16 6.18 -5.67 -6.93
CA PHE A 16 4.96 -5.65 -7.76
C PHE A 16 3.71 -5.38 -6.93
N GLN A 17 3.59 -6.02 -5.78
CA GLN A 17 2.46 -5.79 -4.87
C GLN A 17 2.41 -4.33 -4.39
N GLY A 18 3.55 -3.76 -4.02
CA GLY A 18 3.65 -2.36 -3.57
C GLY A 18 3.29 -1.37 -4.68
N THR A 19 3.77 -1.58 -5.90
CA THR A 19 3.42 -0.75 -7.06
C THR A 19 1.94 -0.82 -7.41
N ALA A 20 1.34 -2.00 -7.37
CA ALA A 20 -0.10 -2.16 -7.60
C ALA A 20 -0.93 -1.45 -6.52
N ALA A 21 -0.53 -1.56 -5.26
CA ALA A 21 -1.20 -0.86 -4.15
C ALA A 21 -1.09 0.67 -4.29
N ALA A 22 0.09 1.18 -4.65
CA ALA A 22 0.30 2.61 -4.90
C ALA A 22 -0.58 3.13 -6.05
N ALA A 23 -0.70 2.37 -7.15
CA ALA A 23 -1.58 2.71 -8.25
C ALA A 23 -3.05 2.79 -7.80
N GLY A 24 -3.52 1.86 -6.97
CA GLY A 24 -4.87 1.88 -6.40
C GLY A 24 -5.16 3.14 -5.60
N ILE A 25 -4.22 3.58 -4.75
CA ILE A 25 -4.36 4.81 -3.96
C ILE A 25 -4.45 6.05 -4.86
N VAL A 26 -3.62 6.11 -5.90
CA VAL A 26 -3.60 7.24 -6.84
C VAL A 26 -4.90 7.30 -7.64
N ILE A 27 -5.36 6.16 -8.16
CA ILE A 27 -6.63 6.05 -8.91
C ILE A 27 -7.81 6.46 -8.02
N ALA A 28 -7.87 5.97 -6.78
CA ALA A 28 -8.95 6.33 -5.85
C ALA A 28 -9.01 7.84 -5.61
N ARG A 29 -7.87 8.50 -5.43
CA ARG A 29 -7.80 9.96 -5.28
C ARG A 29 -8.20 10.71 -6.56
N ALA A 30 -7.89 10.18 -7.73
CA ALA A 30 -8.30 10.75 -9.01
C ALA A 30 -9.81 10.67 -9.17
N VAL A 31 -10.42 9.50 -8.92
CA VAL A 31 -11.88 9.31 -8.96
C VAL A 31 -12.60 10.26 -8.02
N VAL A 32 -12.11 10.46 -6.79
CA VAL A 32 -12.70 11.43 -5.85
C VAL A 32 -12.70 12.84 -6.42
N ARG A 33 -11.63 13.26 -7.08
CA ARG A 33 -11.53 14.59 -7.70
C ARG A 33 -12.40 14.73 -8.95
N ASP A 34 -12.73 13.63 -9.63
CA ASP A 34 -13.60 13.64 -10.80
C ASP A 34 -15.07 13.67 -10.44
N VAL A 35 -15.44 13.10 -9.28
CA VAL A 35 -16.83 12.94 -8.82
C VAL A 35 -17.27 14.06 -7.89
N TYR A 36 -16.37 14.58 -7.05
CA TYR A 36 -16.68 15.58 -6.03
C TYR A 36 -16.08 16.94 -6.38
N GLU A 37 -16.71 18.01 -5.92
CA GLU A 37 -16.25 19.39 -6.08
C GLU A 37 -16.19 20.13 -4.74
N GLY A 38 -15.34 21.15 -4.66
CA GLY A 38 -15.29 22.08 -3.52
C GLY A 38 -14.94 21.40 -2.19
N SER A 39 -15.74 21.64 -1.17
CA SER A 39 -15.52 21.16 0.21
C SER A 39 -15.65 19.65 0.37
N ASP A 40 -16.42 19.00 -0.51
CA ASP A 40 -16.65 17.55 -0.42
C ASP A 40 -15.39 16.74 -0.74
N ILE A 41 -14.51 17.25 -1.61
CA ILE A 41 -13.20 16.66 -1.85
C ILE A 41 -12.41 16.62 -0.53
N ALA A 42 -12.35 17.74 0.20
CA ALA A 42 -11.61 17.83 1.45
C ALA A 42 -12.16 16.87 2.50
N ARG A 43 -13.48 16.78 2.63
CA ARG A 43 -14.16 15.86 3.55
C ARG A 43 -13.85 14.40 3.24
N PHE A 44 -13.89 14.03 1.96
CA PHE A 44 -13.61 12.65 1.54
C PHE A 44 -12.13 12.27 1.71
N LEU A 45 -11.22 13.20 1.42
CA LEU A 45 -9.79 12.99 1.66
C LEU A 45 -9.48 12.88 3.16
N ALA A 46 -10.13 13.70 4.01
CA ALA A 46 -9.99 13.61 5.46
C ALA A 46 -10.47 12.26 5.99
N LEU A 47 -11.61 11.75 5.50
CA LEU A 47 -12.11 10.41 5.85
C LEU A 47 -11.13 9.32 5.44
N THR A 48 -10.56 9.42 4.25
CA THR A 48 -9.55 8.47 3.75
C THR A 48 -8.29 8.48 4.63
N MET A 49 -7.86 9.66 5.07
CA MET A 49 -6.73 9.80 6.02
C MET A 49 -7.05 9.19 7.39
N LEU A 50 -8.26 9.40 7.90
CA LEU A 50 -8.70 8.80 9.15
C LEU A 50 -8.67 7.27 9.10
N ILE A 51 -9.22 6.68 8.04
CA ILE A 51 -9.22 5.23 7.82
C ILE A 51 -7.78 4.71 7.70
N SER A 52 -6.93 5.40 6.94
CA SER A 52 -5.53 5.02 6.76
C SER A 52 -4.72 5.11 8.07
N GLY A 53 -5.06 6.04 8.95
CA GLY A 53 -4.45 6.16 10.28
C GLY A 53 -4.91 5.08 11.25
N LEU A 54 -6.17 4.64 11.17
CA LEU A 54 -6.72 3.59 12.03
C LEU A 54 -6.27 2.17 11.59
N ALA A 55 -6.04 1.98 10.31
CA ALA A 55 -5.69 0.67 9.76
C ALA A 55 -4.46 0.01 10.43
N PRO A 56 -3.34 0.69 10.68
CA PRO A 56 -2.20 0.09 11.38
C PRO A 56 -2.48 -0.31 12.82
N ILE A 57 -3.45 0.32 13.47
CA ILE A 57 -3.86 0.00 14.85
C ILE A 57 -4.72 -1.27 14.86
N LEU A 58 -5.66 -1.37 13.93
CA LEU A 58 -6.59 -2.47 13.82
C LEU A 58 -5.97 -3.73 13.18
N ALA A 59 -5.04 -3.56 12.26
CA ALA A 59 -4.43 -4.65 11.51
C ALA A 59 -3.80 -5.75 12.38
N PRO A 60 -3.03 -5.45 13.45
CA PRO A 60 -2.48 -6.49 14.32
C PRO A 60 -3.56 -7.25 15.08
N MET A 61 -4.63 -6.58 15.48
CA MET A 61 -5.74 -7.21 16.22
C MET A 61 -6.50 -8.18 15.31
N VAL A 62 -6.88 -7.71 14.13
CA VAL A 62 -7.59 -8.54 13.14
C VAL A 62 -6.69 -9.66 12.62
N GLY A 63 -5.42 -9.35 12.33
CA GLY A 63 -4.45 -10.35 11.90
C GLY A 63 -4.19 -11.43 12.95
N GLY A 64 -4.09 -11.05 14.22
CA GLY A 64 -3.92 -11.98 15.32
C GLY A 64 -5.11 -12.93 15.49
N GLN A 65 -6.34 -12.42 15.37
CA GLN A 65 -7.55 -13.26 15.41
C GLN A 65 -7.63 -14.19 14.19
N LEU A 66 -7.32 -13.66 13.01
CA LEU A 66 -7.31 -14.45 11.78
C LEU A 66 -6.33 -15.63 11.87
N LEU A 67 -5.15 -15.42 12.43
CA LEU A 67 -4.14 -16.47 12.62
C LEU A 67 -4.52 -17.50 13.69
N ARG A 68 -5.44 -17.17 14.61
CA ARG A 68 -6.03 -18.16 15.54
C ARG A 68 -7.04 -19.07 14.85
N LEU A 69 -7.76 -18.55 13.86
CA LEU A 69 -8.82 -19.26 13.14
C LEU A 69 -8.28 -20.06 11.95
N THR A 70 -7.11 -19.66 11.41
CA THR A 70 -6.55 -20.26 10.21
C THR A 70 -5.02 -20.29 10.26
N SER A 71 -4.41 -21.03 9.32
CA SER A 71 -2.96 -21.03 9.16
C SER A 71 -2.48 -19.72 8.48
N TRP A 72 -1.16 -19.45 8.53
CA TRP A 72 -0.57 -18.32 7.83
C TRP A 72 -0.90 -18.30 6.33
N ARG A 73 -1.04 -19.50 5.70
CA ARG A 73 -1.47 -19.62 4.29
C ARG A 73 -2.94 -19.23 4.11
N GLY A 74 -3.79 -19.63 5.05
CA GLY A 74 -5.21 -19.26 5.06
C GLY A 74 -5.41 -17.75 5.17
N ALA A 75 -4.56 -17.05 5.94
CA ALA A 75 -4.59 -15.60 6.00
C ALA A 75 -4.35 -14.94 4.62
N PHE A 76 -3.40 -15.46 3.83
CA PHE A 76 -3.19 -14.98 2.46
C PHE A 76 -4.38 -15.28 1.53
N VAL A 77 -5.03 -16.42 1.70
CA VAL A 77 -6.24 -16.77 0.92
C VAL A 77 -7.38 -15.79 1.25
N VAL A 78 -7.58 -15.48 2.52
CA VAL A 78 -8.61 -14.51 2.95
C VAL A 78 -8.31 -13.12 2.36
N LEU A 79 -7.06 -12.67 2.44
CA LEU A 79 -6.66 -11.39 1.85
C LEU A 79 -6.84 -11.36 0.32
N ALA A 80 -6.52 -12.46 -0.35
CA ALA A 80 -6.73 -12.60 -1.79
C ALA A 80 -8.22 -12.58 -2.15
N ALA A 81 -9.07 -13.25 -1.35
CA ALA A 81 -10.52 -13.25 -1.54
C ALA A 81 -11.11 -11.86 -1.35
N ILE A 82 -10.69 -11.12 -0.32
CA ILE A 82 -11.10 -9.74 -0.09
C ILE A 82 -10.64 -8.85 -1.26
N GLY A 83 -9.39 -8.99 -1.71
CA GLY A 83 -8.87 -8.24 -2.85
C GLY A 83 -9.65 -8.50 -4.14
N LEU A 84 -10.00 -9.76 -4.40
CA LEU A 84 -10.81 -10.14 -5.56
C LEU A 84 -12.23 -9.56 -5.46
N LEU A 85 -12.86 -9.63 -4.29
CA LEU A 85 -14.18 -9.07 -4.06
C LEU A 85 -14.18 -7.55 -4.31
N LEU A 86 -13.18 -6.83 -3.79
CA LEU A 86 -13.03 -5.40 -4.00
C LEU A 86 -12.76 -5.07 -5.48
N LEU A 87 -11.98 -5.89 -6.17
CA LEU A 87 -11.73 -5.73 -7.60
C LEU A 87 -13.02 -5.89 -8.41
N VAL A 88 -13.81 -6.92 -8.13
CA VAL A 88 -15.11 -7.13 -8.77
C VAL A 88 -16.08 -5.99 -8.46
N ALA A 89 -16.15 -5.59 -7.19
CA ALA A 89 -17.00 -4.47 -6.79
C ALA A 89 -16.60 -3.16 -7.50
N ALA A 90 -15.31 -2.90 -7.67
CA ALA A 90 -14.82 -1.75 -8.40
C ALA A 90 -15.14 -1.86 -9.90
N ALA A 91 -14.91 -3.03 -10.50
CA ALA A 91 -15.15 -3.25 -11.94
C ALA A 91 -16.62 -3.13 -12.33
N VAL A 92 -17.54 -3.53 -11.44
CA VAL A 92 -18.99 -3.49 -11.69
C VAL A 92 -19.62 -2.19 -11.20
N GLY A 93 -19.13 -1.66 -10.06
CA GLY A 93 -19.77 -0.54 -9.37
C GLY A 93 -19.20 0.83 -9.71
N LEU A 94 -17.99 0.93 -10.28
CA LEU A 94 -17.45 2.22 -10.70
C LEU A 94 -17.75 2.49 -12.17
N PRO A 95 -18.68 3.43 -12.46
CA PRO A 95 -18.85 3.91 -13.82
C PRO A 95 -17.60 4.67 -14.26
N GLU A 96 -17.39 4.78 -15.56
CA GLU A 96 -16.34 5.61 -16.13
C GLU A 96 -16.53 7.06 -15.72
N THR A 97 -15.68 7.57 -14.84
CA THR A 97 -15.80 8.93 -14.28
C THR A 97 -15.13 9.99 -15.14
N LEU A 98 -14.21 9.57 -16.03
CA LEU A 98 -13.46 10.50 -16.85
C LEU A 98 -14.31 10.99 -18.04
N ARG A 99 -14.60 12.29 -18.07
CA ARG A 99 -15.34 12.94 -19.16
C ARG A 99 -14.63 12.71 -20.51
N PRO A 100 -15.39 12.43 -21.58
CA PRO A 100 -14.83 12.15 -22.92
C PRO A 100 -13.83 13.22 -23.40
N GLU A 101 -14.08 14.50 -23.08
CA GLU A 101 -13.23 15.62 -23.46
C GLU A 101 -11.86 15.61 -22.77
N ARG A 102 -11.76 14.98 -21.60
CA ARG A 102 -10.51 14.87 -20.82
C ARG A 102 -9.77 13.58 -21.09
N ARG A 103 -10.36 12.64 -21.85
CA ARG A 103 -9.70 11.42 -22.25
C ARG A 103 -8.57 11.73 -23.21
N ARG A 104 -7.35 11.67 -22.72
CA ARG A 104 -6.17 11.75 -23.58
C ARG A 104 -6.12 10.46 -24.41
N SER A 105 -6.16 10.60 -25.71
CA SER A 105 -5.97 9.49 -26.67
C SER A 105 -4.50 9.06 -26.79
N GLY A 106 -3.64 9.58 -25.91
CA GLY A 106 -2.22 9.29 -25.86
C GLY A 106 -1.98 7.85 -25.46
N GLY A 107 -1.47 7.06 -26.41
CA GLY A 107 -1.11 5.67 -26.15
C GLY A 107 0.03 5.53 -25.14
N VAL A 108 0.48 4.30 -24.94
CA VAL A 108 1.59 3.93 -24.02
C VAL A 108 2.82 4.84 -24.20
N ARG A 109 3.10 5.31 -25.42
CA ARG A 109 4.23 6.20 -25.73
C ARG A 109 4.11 7.57 -25.05
N GLU A 110 2.92 8.16 -25.00
CA GLU A 110 2.70 9.45 -24.33
C GLU A 110 2.82 9.29 -22.81
N THR A 111 2.32 8.20 -22.27
CA THR A 111 2.49 7.85 -20.86
C THR A 111 3.98 7.71 -20.51
N LEU A 112 4.75 7.00 -21.34
CA LEU A 112 6.20 6.85 -21.13
C LEU A 112 6.95 8.18 -21.20
N THR A 113 6.59 9.08 -22.13
CA THR A 113 7.22 10.40 -22.23
C THR A 113 6.90 11.26 -21.00
N THR A 114 5.67 11.20 -20.50
CA THR A 114 5.27 11.90 -19.27
C THR A 114 6.03 11.36 -18.05
N VAL A 115 6.09 10.05 -17.89
CA VAL A 115 6.86 9.41 -16.79
C VAL A 115 8.34 9.78 -16.87
N ARG A 116 8.93 9.72 -18.06
CA ARG A 116 10.32 10.12 -18.26
C ARG A 116 10.56 11.59 -17.91
N GLY A 117 9.63 12.48 -18.26
CA GLY A 117 9.68 13.90 -17.88
C GLY A 117 9.65 14.10 -16.37
N LEU A 118 8.76 13.37 -15.66
CA LEU A 118 8.67 13.41 -14.21
C LEU A 118 9.93 12.87 -13.52
N VAL A 119 10.49 11.77 -14.01
CA VAL A 119 11.74 11.20 -13.48
C VAL A 119 12.95 12.10 -13.76
N ALA A 120 12.93 12.85 -14.85
CA ALA A 120 13.98 13.82 -15.18
C ALA A 120 13.88 15.13 -14.35
N ASP A 121 12.71 15.41 -13.77
CA ASP A 121 12.51 16.57 -12.91
C ASP A 121 13.14 16.33 -11.53
N ARG A 122 14.21 17.06 -11.24
CA ARG A 122 14.98 16.93 -9.99
C ARG A 122 14.17 17.31 -8.77
N MET A 123 13.25 18.30 -8.88
CA MET A 123 12.39 18.70 -7.76
C MET A 123 11.37 17.61 -7.46
N PHE A 124 10.70 17.10 -8.49
CA PHE A 124 9.76 16.00 -8.32
C PHE A 124 10.42 14.76 -7.71
N MET A 125 11.58 14.36 -8.24
CA MET A 125 12.34 13.22 -7.72
C MET A 125 12.82 13.43 -6.28
N GLY A 126 13.25 14.66 -5.94
CA GLY A 126 13.63 15.01 -4.58
C GLY A 126 12.48 14.79 -3.58
N TYR A 127 11.29 15.30 -3.87
CA TYR A 127 10.10 15.12 -3.03
C TYR A 127 9.63 13.66 -2.99
N ALA A 128 9.63 12.98 -4.13
CA ALA A 128 9.22 11.59 -4.23
C ALA A 128 10.13 10.67 -3.42
N LEU A 129 11.44 10.84 -3.54
CA LEU A 129 12.44 10.05 -2.79
C LEU A 129 12.38 10.37 -1.29
N SER A 130 12.32 11.63 -0.89
CA SER A 130 12.22 12.02 0.52
C SER A 130 10.99 11.43 1.18
N SER A 131 9.83 11.55 0.52
CA SER A 131 8.57 10.98 1.02
C SER A 131 8.61 9.45 1.07
N GLY A 132 9.16 8.82 0.02
CA GLY A 132 9.29 7.38 -0.06
C GLY A 132 10.22 6.81 1.01
N LEU A 133 11.38 7.46 1.25
CA LEU A 133 12.34 7.06 2.28
C LEU A 133 11.77 7.26 3.69
N ALA A 134 11.09 8.38 3.96
CA ALA A 134 10.45 8.63 5.25
C ALA A 134 9.37 7.57 5.56
N MET A 135 8.54 7.23 4.56
CA MET A 135 7.54 6.20 4.70
C MET A 135 8.17 4.80 4.88
N GLY A 136 9.20 4.50 4.08
CA GLY A 136 9.97 3.25 4.20
C GLY A 136 10.61 3.07 5.57
N ALA A 137 11.23 4.12 6.13
CA ALA A 137 11.80 4.12 7.47
C ALA A 137 10.73 3.86 8.54
N SER A 138 9.56 4.50 8.43
CA SER A 138 8.44 4.29 9.35
C SER A 138 7.94 2.84 9.32
N PHE A 139 7.75 2.26 8.15
CA PHE A 139 7.36 0.85 8.02
C PHE A 139 8.41 -0.13 8.50
N THR A 140 9.69 0.16 8.26
CA THR A 140 10.81 -0.66 8.77
C THR A 140 10.84 -0.65 10.30
N TYR A 141 10.64 0.51 10.91
CA TYR A 141 10.57 0.65 12.37
C TYR A 141 9.41 -0.18 12.95
N VAL A 142 8.20 -0.02 12.41
CA VAL A 142 7.02 -0.77 12.87
C VAL A 142 7.21 -2.28 12.71
N SER A 143 7.81 -2.71 11.62
CA SER A 143 8.06 -4.15 11.36
C SER A 143 9.17 -4.72 12.25
N GLY A 144 10.17 -3.92 12.61
CA GLY A 144 11.30 -4.33 13.45
C GLY A 144 11.02 -4.29 14.96
N ALA A 145 10.09 -3.45 15.41
CA ALA A 145 9.80 -3.23 16.83
C ALA A 145 9.52 -4.54 17.63
N PRO A 146 8.73 -5.51 17.13
CA PRO A 146 8.49 -6.76 17.85
C PRO A 146 9.75 -7.61 18.09
N PHE A 147 10.72 -7.55 17.17
CA PHE A 147 11.98 -8.30 17.30
C PHE A 147 12.90 -7.67 18.34
N VAL A 148 12.99 -6.35 18.36
CA VAL A 148 13.80 -5.60 19.35
C VAL A 148 13.22 -5.82 20.76
N SER A 149 11.91 -5.75 20.92
CA SER A 149 11.27 -5.95 22.22
C SER A 149 11.50 -7.36 22.79
N ARG A 150 11.47 -8.38 21.94
CA ARG A 150 11.74 -9.77 22.36
C ARG A 150 13.18 -9.99 22.78
N SER A 151 14.14 -9.40 22.09
CA SER A 151 15.56 -9.51 22.43
C SER A 151 15.91 -8.78 23.74
N SER A 152 15.22 -7.69 24.04
CA SER A 152 15.41 -6.92 25.28
C SER A 152 14.77 -7.59 26.50
N MET A 153 13.65 -8.29 26.34
CA MET A 153 12.98 -8.99 27.44
C MET A 153 13.51 -10.40 27.70
N GLY A 154 14.26 -10.98 26.77
CA GLY A 154 14.79 -12.34 26.87
C GLY A 154 16.18 -12.47 27.50
N SER A 155 16.83 -11.38 27.88
CA SER A 155 18.14 -11.41 28.56
C SER A 155 17.93 -11.54 30.07
N PRO A 156 18.23 -12.68 30.71
CA PRO A 156 18.23 -12.78 32.16
C PRO A 156 19.26 -11.78 32.72
N PRO A 157 19.00 -11.15 33.91
CA PRO A 157 19.96 -10.25 34.53
C PRO A 157 21.25 -11.02 34.78
N LYS A 158 22.38 -10.47 34.27
CA LYS A 158 23.71 -11.00 34.59
C LYS A 158 23.85 -11.01 36.11
N PRO A 159 24.22 -12.15 36.74
CA PRO A 159 24.52 -12.17 38.15
C PRO A 159 25.74 -11.26 38.37
N SER A 160 25.53 -10.23 39.21
CA SER A 160 26.62 -9.38 39.71
C SER A 160 27.54 -10.26 40.56
N ALA A 161 28.79 -10.43 40.10
CA ALA A 161 29.85 -10.99 40.89
C ALA A 161 30.32 -10.00 41.95
#